data_faaa88d8353c3e82f48a208d386f2929
#
_entry.id   faaa88d8353c3e82f48a208d386f2929
#
_cell.length_a   1.000
_cell.length_b   1.000
_cell.length_c   1.000
_cell.angle_alpha   90.00
_cell.angle_beta   90.00
_cell.angle_gamma   90.00
#
_symmetry.space_group_name_H-M   'P 1'
#
loop_
_entity.id
_entity.type
_entity.pdbx_description
1 polymer ?
#
loop_
_entity_poly.entity_id
_entity_poly.type
_entity_poly.pdbx_seq_one_letter_code
_entity_poly.pdbx_strand_id
1 'polypeptide(L)'
;MSRIKKKFGNLLGLDKYFWSSRPNGLYSVNFHRIGDSADTQFDPCVYSCSTKELEQHLTFFKKHFRIISLSALSEYLRTNEKINERVMCITFDDGYIDNYSNALPILKSLNVTASFFIATGLIGNTVVPWWDKVAYLLKTYDPKAIKLSGWSEKVINQHDGDHFIRAVLASIKHCKRTAEEQIKELEAYLNHSG
;
A
#
# COMPACT_ATOMS: atom_id res chain seq x y z
N MET A 1 -12.70 11.59 -6.11
CA MET A 1 -13.39 11.95 -7.38
C MET A 1 -14.27 10.79 -7.77
N SER A 2 -15.60 10.97 -7.93
CA SER A 2 -16.52 9.85 -8.17
C SER A 2 -16.20 9.13 -9.50
N ARG A 3 -16.51 7.83 -9.60
CA ARG A 3 -16.35 7.00 -10.82
C ARG A 3 -16.99 7.64 -12.07
N ILE A 4 -18.03 8.42 -11.90
CA ILE A 4 -18.75 9.13 -12.97
C ILE A 4 -17.91 10.27 -13.56
N LYS A 5 -17.23 11.06 -12.72
CA LYS A 5 -16.34 12.14 -13.18
C LYS A 5 -15.12 11.59 -13.95
N LYS A 6 -14.60 10.41 -13.55
CA LYS A 6 -13.52 9.73 -14.28
C LYS A 6 -13.93 9.29 -15.67
N LYS A 7 -15.17 8.76 -15.85
CA LYS A 7 -15.67 8.31 -17.14
C LYS A 7 -15.93 9.45 -18.13
N PHE A 8 -16.41 10.60 -17.65
CA PHE A 8 -16.63 11.80 -18.49
C PHE A 8 -15.31 12.47 -18.89
N GLY A 9 -14.32 12.52 -18.02
CA GLY A 9 -12.99 13.07 -18.32
C GLY A 9 -12.30 12.33 -19.46
N ASN A 10 -12.34 10.98 -19.46
CA ASN A 10 -11.78 10.15 -20.51
C ASN A 10 -12.46 10.36 -21.87
N LEU A 11 -13.79 10.56 -21.87
CA LEU A 11 -14.57 10.75 -23.10
C LEU A 11 -14.25 12.06 -23.83
N LEU A 12 -13.82 13.10 -23.11
CA LEU A 12 -13.53 14.42 -23.65
C LEU A 12 -12.03 14.66 -23.87
N GLY A 13 -11.16 13.67 -23.64
CA GLY A 13 -9.71 13.84 -23.77
C GLY A 13 -9.09 14.77 -22.72
N LEU A 14 -9.86 15.17 -21.72
CA LEU A 14 -9.42 16.06 -20.64
C LEU A 14 -8.26 15.48 -19.83
N ASP A 15 -8.15 14.16 -19.79
CA ASP A 15 -7.03 13.48 -19.10
C ASP A 15 -5.68 13.86 -19.72
N LYS A 16 -5.61 13.95 -21.06
CA LYS A 16 -4.39 14.39 -21.75
C LYS A 16 -4.04 15.83 -21.38
N TYR A 17 -5.04 16.71 -21.31
CA TYR A 17 -4.86 18.10 -20.94
C TYR A 17 -4.39 18.21 -19.48
N PHE A 18 -5.03 17.54 -18.55
CA PHE A 18 -4.66 17.55 -17.15
C PHE A 18 -3.24 16.99 -16.90
N TRP A 19 -2.81 16.01 -17.69
CA TRP A 19 -1.44 15.50 -17.59
C TRP A 19 -0.41 16.42 -18.21
N SER A 20 -0.71 17.05 -19.35
CA SER A 20 0.20 18.00 -20.00
C SER A 20 0.38 19.28 -19.19
N SER A 21 -0.62 19.68 -18.41
CA SER A 21 -0.57 20.89 -17.56
C SER A 21 0.08 20.68 -16.18
N ARG A 22 0.50 19.46 -15.84
CA ARG A 22 1.18 19.21 -14.57
C ARG A 22 2.53 19.93 -14.52
N PRO A 23 2.87 20.57 -13.38
CA PRO A 23 4.12 21.31 -13.27
C PRO A 23 5.34 20.40 -13.36
N ASN A 24 6.48 20.97 -13.71
CA ASN A 24 7.78 20.32 -13.51
C ASN A 24 8.05 20.19 -12.01
N GLY A 25 8.76 19.15 -11.62
CA GLY A 25 9.11 18.88 -10.24
C GLY A 25 9.25 17.40 -9.94
N LEU A 26 9.42 17.09 -8.67
CA LEU A 26 9.54 15.74 -8.17
C LEU A 26 8.15 15.17 -7.86
N TYR A 27 7.93 13.97 -8.36
CA TYR A 27 6.80 13.11 -8.04
C TYR A 27 7.32 11.83 -7.40
N SER A 28 6.56 11.27 -6.49
CA SER A 28 6.83 9.94 -5.95
C SER A 28 5.58 9.09 -5.98
N VAL A 29 5.78 7.80 -6.17
CA VAL A 29 4.77 6.78 -6.02
C VAL A 29 5.32 5.68 -5.14
N ASN A 30 4.50 5.25 -4.20
CA ASN A 30 4.85 4.17 -3.29
C ASN A 30 3.94 2.97 -3.51
N PHE A 31 4.53 1.79 -3.57
CA PHE A 31 3.87 0.50 -3.61
C PHE A 31 4.26 -0.32 -2.37
N HIS A 32 3.39 -1.25 -1.99
CA HIS A 32 3.70 -2.26 -0.98
C HIS A 32 3.64 -3.63 -1.63
N ARG A 33 2.50 -4.31 -1.57
CA ARG A 33 2.34 -5.63 -2.19
C ARG A 33 1.83 -5.54 -3.62
N ILE A 34 2.28 -6.48 -4.46
CA ILE A 34 1.88 -6.59 -5.86
C ILE A 34 1.32 -7.98 -6.12
N GLY A 35 0.05 -8.05 -6.49
CA GLY A 35 -0.64 -9.31 -6.76
C GLY A 35 -2.14 -9.20 -6.59
N ASP A 36 -2.80 -10.36 -6.50
CA ASP A 36 -4.22 -10.43 -6.21
C ASP A 36 -4.45 -10.47 -4.69
N SER A 37 -5.26 -9.55 -4.20
CA SER A 37 -5.63 -9.49 -2.78
C SER A 37 -6.78 -10.43 -2.39
N ALA A 38 -7.48 -11.02 -3.38
CA ALA A 38 -8.68 -11.80 -3.11
C ALA A 38 -8.39 -13.09 -2.33
N ASP A 39 -7.26 -13.74 -2.63
CA ASP A 39 -6.90 -15.04 -2.05
C ASP A 39 -5.94 -14.96 -0.86
N THR A 40 -5.57 -13.74 -0.43
CA THR A 40 -4.62 -13.62 0.68
C THR A 40 -5.26 -13.96 2.03
N GLN A 41 -4.53 -14.68 2.89
CA GLN A 41 -4.89 -14.89 4.30
C GLN A 41 -4.52 -13.68 5.18
N PHE A 42 -3.73 -12.76 4.67
CA PHE A 42 -3.21 -11.57 5.35
C PHE A 42 -4.01 -10.31 5.00
N ASP A 43 -3.46 -9.14 5.29
CA ASP A 43 -4.15 -7.87 5.04
C ASP A 43 -4.28 -7.61 3.52
N PRO A 44 -5.52 -7.63 2.97
CA PRO A 44 -5.74 -7.31 1.55
C PRO A 44 -5.49 -5.82 1.25
N CYS A 45 -5.53 -4.96 2.26
CA CYS A 45 -5.40 -3.51 2.10
C CYS A 45 -3.95 -3.06 1.84
N VAL A 46 -2.97 -3.93 2.04
CA VAL A 46 -1.55 -3.67 1.74
C VAL A 46 -1.24 -3.85 0.25
N TYR A 47 -2.11 -4.53 -0.49
CA TYR A 47 -1.94 -4.68 -1.94
C TYR A 47 -2.18 -3.34 -2.66
N SER A 48 -1.17 -2.88 -3.37
CA SER A 48 -1.23 -1.64 -4.12
C SER A 48 -1.93 -1.81 -5.47
N CYS A 49 -1.64 -2.91 -6.16
CA CYS A 49 -2.26 -3.26 -7.45
C CYS A 49 -1.89 -4.70 -7.86
N SER A 50 -2.59 -5.21 -8.86
CA SER A 50 -2.23 -6.47 -9.54
C SER A 50 -0.96 -6.29 -10.38
N THR A 51 -0.34 -7.41 -10.80
CA THR A 51 0.81 -7.41 -11.71
C THR A 51 0.52 -6.70 -13.04
N LYS A 52 -0.67 -6.91 -13.58
CA LYS A 52 -1.12 -6.25 -14.82
C LYS A 52 -1.26 -4.73 -14.65
N GLU A 53 -1.81 -4.30 -13.54
CA GLU A 53 -1.95 -2.87 -13.24
C GLU A 53 -0.58 -2.23 -12.99
N LEU A 54 0.34 -2.91 -12.32
CA LEU A 54 1.71 -2.43 -12.14
C LEU A 54 2.39 -2.17 -13.48
N GLU A 55 2.30 -3.12 -14.43
CA GLU A 55 2.87 -2.96 -15.76
C GLU A 55 2.28 -1.76 -16.49
N GLN A 56 0.96 -1.57 -16.41
CA GLN A 56 0.28 -0.41 -16.98
C GLN A 56 0.71 0.90 -16.33
N HIS A 57 0.83 0.94 -15.00
CA HIS A 57 1.29 2.11 -14.27
C HIS A 57 2.73 2.47 -14.65
N LEU A 58 3.64 1.50 -14.64
CA LEU A 58 5.05 1.73 -14.99
C LEU A 58 5.23 2.19 -16.44
N THR A 59 4.47 1.60 -17.37
CA THR A 59 4.45 2.04 -18.77
C THR A 59 3.97 3.48 -18.89
N PHE A 60 2.93 3.84 -18.17
CA PHE A 60 2.44 5.21 -18.12
C PHE A 60 3.47 6.17 -17.51
N PHE A 61 4.10 5.79 -16.40
CA PHE A 61 5.11 6.63 -15.74
C PHE A 61 6.32 6.86 -16.64
N LYS A 62 6.83 5.82 -17.31
CA LYS A 62 7.91 5.94 -18.31
C LYS A 62 7.61 6.93 -19.42
N LYS A 63 6.34 6.98 -19.84
CA LYS A 63 5.91 7.88 -20.93
C LYS A 63 5.86 9.35 -20.49
N HIS A 64 5.57 9.62 -19.21
CA HIS A 64 5.24 10.97 -18.76
C HIS A 64 6.26 11.58 -17.78
N PHE A 65 7.19 10.77 -17.28
CA PHE A 65 8.18 11.18 -16.30
C PHE A 65 9.56 10.62 -16.65
N ARG A 66 10.60 11.35 -16.33
CA ARG A 66 11.93 10.77 -16.22
C ARG A 66 12.02 10.06 -14.86
N ILE A 67 12.09 8.73 -14.90
CA ILE A 67 12.21 7.94 -13.68
C ILE A 67 13.66 8.02 -13.20
N ILE A 68 13.85 8.36 -11.93
CA ILE A 68 15.16 8.50 -11.29
C ILE A 68 15.31 7.57 -10.09
N SER A 69 16.55 7.21 -9.80
CA SER A 69 16.88 6.46 -8.57
C SER A 69 16.84 7.37 -7.34
N LEU A 70 16.78 6.76 -6.16
CA LEU A 70 16.88 7.50 -4.90
C LEU A 70 18.25 8.20 -4.75
N SER A 71 19.34 7.61 -5.29
CA SER A 71 20.67 8.24 -5.31
C SER A 71 20.68 9.51 -6.19
N ALA A 72 20.03 9.48 -7.37
CA ALA A 72 19.91 10.66 -8.20
C ALA A 72 19.05 11.74 -7.53
N LEU A 73 17.98 11.36 -6.83
CA LEU A 73 17.20 12.30 -6.01
C LEU A 73 18.07 12.94 -4.91
N SER A 74 18.87 12.15 -4.22
CA SER A 74 19.77 12.64 -3.18
C SER A 74 20.75 13.69 -3.73
N GLU A 75 21.23 13.50 -4.96
CA GLU A 75 22.10 14.47 -5.61
C GLU A 75 21.38 15.78 -5.93
N TYR A 76 20.15 15.75 -6.45
CA TYR A 76 19.33 16.95 -6.63
C TYR A 76 19.14 17.74 -5.32
N LEU A 77 18.89 17.04 -4.22
CA LEU A 77 18.71 17.66 -2.91
C LEU A 77 20.02 18.27 -2.38
N ARG A 78 21.15 17.59 -2.62
CA ARG A 78 22.48 18.05 -2.16
C ARG A 78 22.96 19.29 -2.94
N THR A 79 22.72 19.34 -4.25
CA THR A 79 23.17 20.44 -5.11
C THR A 79 22.20 21.59 -5.16
N ASN A 80 21.00 21.44 -4.59
CA ASN A 80 19.88 22.40 -4.70
C ASN A 80 19.55 22.76 -6.16
N GLU A 81 19.75 21.81 -7.06
CA GLU A 81 19.53 22.00 -8.48
C GLU A 81 18.04 22.09 -8.79
N LYS A 82 17.66 23.07 -9.60
CA LYS A 82 16.26 23.25 -9.98
C LYS A 82 15.80 22.14 -10.92
N ILE A 83 14.73 21.43 -10.53
CA ILE A 83 14.11 20.41 -11.37
C ILE A 83 13.25 21.08 -12.43
N ASN A 84 13.73 21.09 -13.68
CA ASN A 84 13.10 21.74 -14.83
C ASN A 84 12.25 20.79 -15.69
N GLU A 85 12.04 19.55 -15.22
CA GLU A 85 11.24 18.53 -15.89
C GLU A 85 10.41 17.75 -14.85
N ARG A 86 9.57 16.84 -15.30
CA ARG A 86 8.82 15.95 -14.42
C ARG A 86 9.66 14.71 -14.12
N VAL A 87 10.21 14.62 -12.92
CA VAL A 87 10.95 13.44 -12.45
C VAL A 87 10.14 12.62 -11.48
N MET A 88 10.31 11.32 -11.47
CA MET A 88 9.58 10.42 -10.58
C MET A 88 10.51 9.42 -9.90
N CYS A 89 10.36 9.28 -8.59
CA CYS A 89 10.89 8.17 -7.81
C CYS A 89 9.80 7.13 -7.59
N ILE A 90 10.15 5.86 -7.76
CA ILE A 90 9.28 4.73 -7.49
C ILE A 90 9.84 3.98 -6.29
N THR A 91 9.01 3.72 -5.30
CA THR A 91 9.40 3.01 -4.08
C THR A 91 8.48 1.84 -3.80
N PHE A 92 9.03 0.82 -3.13
CA PHE A 92 8.31 -0.32 -2.58
C PHE A 92 8.69 -0.45 -1.12
N ASP A 93 7.70 -0.56 -0.25
CA ASP A 93 7.91 -0.66 1.19
C ASP A 93 7.70 -2.09 1.71
N ASP A 94 8.14 -2.30 2.94
CA ASP A 94 8.02 -3.50 3.78
C ASP A 94 8.85 -4.72 3.35
N GLY A 95 9.26 -4.84 2.08
CA GLY A 95 10.07 -5.96 1.60
C GLY A 95 9.32 -7.29 1.47
N TYR A 96 8.04 -7.26 1.12
CA TYR A 96 7.26 -8.46 0.83
C TYR A 96 7.86 -9.26 -0.33
N ILE A 97 7.76 -10.59 -0.25
CA ILE A 97 8.32 -11.51 -1.27
C ILE A 97 7.77 -11.25 -2.68
N ASP A 98 6.54 -10.76 -2.80
CA ASP A 98 5.94 -10.41 -4.09
C ASP A 98 6.60 -9.19 -4.76
N ASN A 99 7.33 -8.38 -4.03
CA ASN A 99 8.20 -7.36 -4.63
C ASN A 99 9.31 -8.00 -5.47
N TYR A 100 9.85 -9.12 -5.01
CA TYR A 100 10.85 -9.89 -5.75
C TYR A 100 10.22 -10.76 -6.84
N SER A 101 9.18 -11.52 -6.52
CA SER A 101 8.59 -12.50 -7.44
C SER A 101 7.73 -11.88 -8.54
N ASN A 102 7.03 -10.78 -8.24
CA ASN A 102 6.05 -10.16 -9.12
C ASN A 102 6.53 -8.80 -9.67
N ALA A 103 6.98 -7.89 -8.81
CA ALA A 103 7.34 -6.54 -9.25
C ALA A 103 8.67 -6.49 -9.99
N LEU A 104 9.71 -7.15 -9.47
CA LEU A 104 11.05 -7.09 -10.05
C LEU A 104 11.13 -7.56 -11.51
N PRO A 105 10.49 -8.66 -11.95
CA PRO A 105 10.46 -9.04 -13.36
C PRO A 105 9.86 -7.95 -14.26
N ILE A 106 8.79 -7.30 -13.83
CA ILE A 106 8.11 -6.23 -14.59
C ILE A 106 9.03 -4.99 -14.67
N LEU A 107 9.64 -4.60 -13.55
CA LEU A 107 10.61 -3.49 -13.53
C LEU A 107 11.78 -3.74 -14.50
N LYS A 108 12.32 -4.96 -14.50
CA LYS A 108 13.41 -5.36 -15.41
C LYS A 108 12.97 -5.33 -16.87
N SER A 109 11.81 -5.90 -17.20
CA SER A 109 11.31 -5.96 -18.59
C SER A 109 11.08 -4.56 -19.17
N LEU A 110 10.64 -3.61 -18.33
CA LEU A 110 10.41 -2.23 -18.72
C LEU A 110 11.66 -1.34 -18.59
N ASN A 111 12.78 -1.86 -18.09
CA ASN A 111 13.98 -1.09 -17.76
C ASN A 111 13.63 0.13 -16.87
N VAL A 112 12.92 -0.12 -15.78
CA VAL A 112 12.49 0.89 -14.79
C VAL A 112 13.24 0.65 -13.49
N THR A 113 13.85 1.71 -12.94
CA THR A 113 14.47 1.66 -11.62
C THR A 113 13.45 1.95 -10.52
N ALA A 114 13.61 1.30 -9.38
CA ALA A 114 12.85 1.55 -8.15
C ALA A 114 13.74 1.35 -6.92
N SER A 115 13.31 1.85 -5.80
CA SER A 115 13.96 1.66 -4.50
C SER A 115 13.07 0.81 -3.60
N PHE A 116 13.68 -0.12 -2.87
CA PHE A 116 12.97 -1.02 -1.95
C PHE A 116 13.38 -0.68 -0.52
N PHE A 117 12.41 -0.30 0.30
CA PHE A 117 12.58 -0.08 1.73
C PHE A 117 12.17 -1.35 2.49
N ILE A 118 13.15 -2.02 3.03
CA ILE A 118 12.95 -3.32 3.68
C ILE A 118 12.89 -3.13 5.18
N ALA A 119 11.82 -3.65 5.81
CA ALA A 119 11.68 -3.68 7.25
C ALA A 119 12.66 -4.68 7.86
N THR A 120 13.86 -4.23 8.20
CA THR A 120 14.97 -5.11 8.64
C THR A 120 14.64 -5.94 9.89
N GLY A 121 13.75 -5.46 10.75
CA GLY A 121 13.26 -6.21 11.91
C GLY A 121 12.45 -7.47 11.55
N LEU A 122 12.03 -7.62 10.29
CA LEU A 122 11.30 -8.80 9.81
C LEU A 122 12.21 -9.81 9.09
N ILE A 123 13.48 -9.45 8.82
CA ILE A 123 14.41 -10.34 8.11
C ILE A 123 14.87 -11.48 9.02
N GLY A 124 14.73 -12.71 8.54
CA GLY A 124 15.16 -13.91 9.26
C GLY A 124 14.35 -14.24 10.51
N ASN A 125 13.29 -13.50 10.77
CA ASN A 125 12.38 -13.72 11.89
C ASN A 125 11.10 -14.42 11.42
N THR A 126 10.48 -15.18 12.32
CA THR A 126 9.15 -15.78 12.13
C THR A 126 8.02 -14.79 12.51
N VAL A 127 8.38 -13.53 12.72
CA VAL A 127 7.43 -12.49 13.15
C VAL A 127 6.59 -12.05 11.97
N VAL A 128 5.30 -12.26 12.07
CA VAL A 128 4.32 -11.72 11.11
C VAL A 128 4.06 -10.26 11.47
N PRO A 129 4.05 -9.32 10.51
CA PRO A 129 3.66 -7.94 10.74
C PRO A 129 2.31 -7.84 11.47
N TRP A 130 2.18 -6.92 12.41
CA TRP A 130 1.00 -6.85 13.27
C TRP A 130 -0.31 -6.68 12.49
N TRP A 131 -0.31 -5.95 11.39
CA TRP A 131 -1.48 -5.77 10.52
C TRP A 131 -1.87 -7.07 9.81
N ASP A 132 -0.90 -7.82 9.32
CA ASP A 132 -1.11 -9.13 8.71
C ASP A 132 -1.62 -10.15 9.75
N LYS A 133 -1.07 -10.11 10.97
CA LYS A 133 -1.54 -10.97 12.07
C LYS A 133 -3.00 -10.67 12.43
N VAL A 134 -3.39 -9.41 12.53
CA VAL A 134 -4.77 -9.00 12.77
C VAL A 134 -5.69 -9.50 11.66
N ALA A 135 -5.34 -9.25 10.39
CA ALA A 135 -6.15 -9.69 9.26
C ALA A 135 -6.31 -11.22 9.23
N TYR A 136 -5.23 -11.95 9.49
CA TYR A 136 -5.27 -13.42 9.60
C TYR A 136 -6.24 -13.89 10.70
N LEU A 137 -6.17 -13.31 11.88
CA LEU A 137 -7.07 -13.64 12.99
C LEU A 137 -8.53 -13.37 12.61
N LEU A 138 -8.82 -12.20 12.03
CA LEU A 138 -10.18 -11.84 11.63
C LEU A 138 -10.75 -12.78 10.56
N LYS A 139 -9.93 -13.20 9.60
CA LYS A 139 -10.34 -14.15 8.55
C LYS A 139 -10.51 -15.57 9.09
N THR A 140 -9.69 -15.97 10.05
CA THR A 140 -9.72 -17.33 10.63
C THR A 140 -10.94 -17.52 11.53
N TYR A 141 -11.23 -16.54 12.39
CA TYR A 141 -12.31 -16.65 13.38
C TYR A 141 -13.65 -16.06 12.91
N ASP A 142 -13.65 -15.27 11.84
CA ASP A 142 -14.83 -14.64 11.23
C ASP A 142 -15.80 -13.98 12.24
N PRO A 143 -15.33 -13.14 13.17
CA PRO A 143 -16.18 -12.56 14.19
C PRO A 143 -17.16 -11.56 13.58
N LYS A 144 -18.43 -11.57 14.06
CA LYS A 144 -19.48 -10.66 13.55
C LYS A 144 -19.33 -9.23 14.03
N ALA A 145 -18.65 -9.04 15.15
CA ALA A 145 -18.36 -7.73 15.72
C ALA A 145 -17.15 -7.78 16.63
N ILE A 146 -16.45 -6.67 16.77
CA ILE A 146 -15.30 -6.54 17.69
C ILE A 146 -15.35 -5.21 18.40
N LYS A 147 -14.97 -5.26 19.67
CA LYS A 147 -14.69 -4.11 20.51
C LYS A 147 -13.58 -4.45 21.48
N LEU A 148 -12.46 -3.76 21.38
CA LEU A 148 -11.36 -3.88 22.34
C LEU A 148 -11.31 -2.67 23.27
N SER A 149 -10.61 -2.85 24.40
CA SER A 149 -10.46 -1.82 25.41
C SER A 149 -9.74 -0.58 24.84
N GLY A 150 -10.21 0.59 25.20
CA GLY A 150 -9.61 1.87 24.82
C GLY A 150 -9.92 2.34 23.39
N TRP A 151 -10.75 1.63 22.63
CA TRP A 151 -11.19 2.12 21.33
C TRP A 151 -12.25 3.22 21.49
N SER A 152 -12.13 4.28 20.70
CA SER A 152 -13.07 5.40 20.67
C SER A 152 -14.43 4.99 20.10
N GLU A 153 -14.45 4.11 19.12
CA GLU A 153 -15.66 3.59 18.51
C GLU A 153 -16.33 2.53 19.40
N LYS A 154 -17.66 2.45 19.34
CA LYS A 154 -18.41 1.55 20.22
C LYS A 154 -18.17 0.08 19.87
N VAL A 155 -18.56 -0.33 18.69
CA VAL A 155 -18.43 -1.70 18.19
C VAL A 155 -18.20 -1.63 16.68
N ILE A 156 -17.26 -2.39 16.16
CA ILE A 156 -17.07 -2.55 14.73
C ILE A 156 -17.78 -3.82 14.30
N ASN A 157 -18.81 -3.68 13.48
CA ASN A 157 -19.59 -4.79 12.96
C ASN A 157 -19.03 -5.25 11.62
N GLN A 158 -19.09 -6.54 11.37
CA GLN A 158 -18.74 -7.12 10.07
C GLN A 158 -19.86 -6.83 9.07
N HIS A 159 -19.60 -5.95 8.10
CA HIS A 159 -20.51 -5.65 7.00
C HIS A 159 -19.93 -6.05 5.64
N ASP A 160 -18.59 -5.92 5.49
CA ASP A 160 -17.85 -6.20 4.28
C ASP A 160 -16.42 -6.57 4.72
N GLY A 161 -15.92 -7.74 4.31
CA GLY A 161 -14.67 -8.33 4.82
C GLY A 161 -13.49 -7.37 4.84
N ASP A 162 -13.18 -6.72 3.72
CA ASP A 162 -12.04 -5.79 3.64
C ASP A 162 -12.28 -4.50 4.41
N HIS A 163 -13.52 -3.97 4.40
CA HIS A 163 -13.88 -2.80 5.20
C HIS A 163 -13.81 -3.07 6.69
N PHE A 164 -14.21 -4.26 7.11
CA PHE A 164 -14.12 -4.68 8.50
C PHE A 164 -12.67 -4.75 8.98
N ILE A 165 -11.80 -5.43 8.23
CA ILE A 165 -10.37 -5.50 8.53
C ILE A 165 -9.77 -4.10 8.61
N ARG A 166 -10.05 -3.25 7.64
CA ARG A 166 -9.56 -1.86 7.61
C ARG A 166 -10.01 -1.04 8.82
N ALA A 167 -11.25 -1.17 9.24
CA ALA A 167 -11.78 -0.48 10.41
C ALA A 167 -11.10 -0.95 11.70
N VAL A 168 -10.88 -2.26 11.86
CA VAL A 168 -10.16 -2.82 13.01
C VAL A 168 -8.71 -2.33 13.04
N LEU A 169 -7.99 -2.40 11.91
CA LEU A 169 -6.61 -1.91 11.81
C LEU A 169 -6.52 -0.41 12.14
N ALA A 170 -7.47 0.40 11.65
CA ALA A 170 -7.53 1.82 11.95
C ALA A 170 -7.73 2.06 13.45
N SER A 171 -8.62 1.32 14.10
CA SER A 171 -8.88 1.44 15.54
C SER A 171 -7.65 1.07 16.37
N ILE A 172 -6.90 0.03 15.96
CA ILE A 172 -5.63 -0.33 16.59
C ILE A 172 -4.61 0.81 16.45
N LYS A 173 -4.47 1.40 15.26
CA LYS A 173 -3.54 2.52 15.00
C LYS A 173 -3.86 3.78 15.80
N HIS A 174 -5.13 4.08 16.00
CA HIS A 174 -5.57 5.30 16.69
C HIS A 174 -5.70 5.14 18.22
N CYS A 175 -5.60 3.93 18.73
CA CYS A 175 -5.60 3.67 20.15
C CYS A 175 -4.27 4.09 20.79
N LYS A 176 -4.31 4.56 22.03
CA LYS A 176 -3.09 4.90 22.80
C LYS A 176 -2.29 3.69 23.27
N ARG A 177 -2.85 2.50 23.17
CA ARG A 177 -2.20 1.23 23.54
C ARG A 177 -1.34 0.73 22.39
N THR A 178 -0.34 -0.06 22.69
CA THR A 178 0.50 -0.68 21.65
C THR A 178 -0.30 -1.69 20.82
N ALA A 179 0.12 -1.93 19.57
CA ALA A 179 -0.50 -2.95 18.73
C ALA A 179 -0.39 -4.35 19.37
N GLU A 180 0.73 -4.64 20.01
CA GLU A 180 0.96 -5.94 20.68
C GLU A 180 -0.05 -6.22 21.81
N GLU A 181 -0.28 -5.23 22.68
CA GLU A 181 -1.28 -5.35 23.76
C GLU A 181 -2.69 -5.60 23.20
N GLN A 182 -3.05 -4.87 22.15
CA GLN A 182 -4.36 -4.99 21.52
C GLN A 182 -4.54 -6.33 20.79
N ILE A 183 -3.48 -6.86 20.17
CA ILE A 183 -3.52 -8.17 19.52
C ILE A 183 -3.67 -9.29 20.56
N LYS A 184 -2.99 -9.21 21.70
CA LYS A 184 -3.17 -10.17 22.81
C LYS A 184 -4.63 -10.17 23.30
N GLU A 185 -5.24 -8.99 23.45
CA GLU A 185 -6.65 -8.88 23.81
C GLU A 185 -7.57 -9.44 22.72
N LEU A 186 -7.28 -9.17 21.45
CA LEU A 186 -8.02 -9.70 20.32
C LEU A 186 -7.97 -11.23 20.28
N GLU A 187 -6.79 -11.82 20.44
CA GLU A 187 -6.63 -13.27 20.52
C GLU A 187 -7.45 -13.89 21.66
N ALA A 188 -7.41 -13.27 22.86
CA ALA A 188 -8.20 -13.70 23.98
C ALA A 188 -9.71 -13.61 23.70
N TYR A 189 -10.16 -12.50 23.12
CA TYR A 189 -11.55 -12.28 22.72
C TYR A 189 -12.05 -13.35 21.75
N LEU A 190 -11.26 -13.62 20.68
CA LEU A 190 -11.63 -14.59 19.64
C LEU A 190 -11.67 -16.03 20.15
N ASN A 191 -10.74 -16.40 21.03
CA ASN A 191 -10.71 -17.74 21.65
C ASN A 191 -11.87 -18.00 22.61
N HIS A 192 -12.52 -16.97 23.15
CA HIS A 192 -13.69 -17.11 24.04
C HIS A 192 -15.03 -16.99 23.30
N SER A 193 -15.00 -16.54 22.05
CA SER A 193 -16.21 -16.28 21.25
C SER A 193 -16.51 -17.37 20.22
N GLY A 194 -15.64 -18.37 20.08
CA GLY A 194 -15.80 -19.59 19.26
C GLY A 194 -16.13 -20.78 20.14
#